data_8ee06aa83b55551d8f76fc8b250cc715
#
_entry.id   8ee06aa83b55551d8f76fc8b250cc715
#
_cell.length_a   1.000
_cell.length_b   1.000
_cell.length_c   1.000
_cell.angle_alpha   90.00
_cell.angle_beta   90.00
_cell.angle_gamma   90.00
#
_symmetry.space_group_name_H-M   'P 1'
#
loop_
_entity.id
_entity.type
_entity.pdbx_description
1 polymer ?
#
loop_
_entity_poly.entity_id
_entity_poly.type
_entity_poly.pdbx_seq_one_letter_code
_entity_poly.pdbx_strand_id
1 'polypeptide(L)'
;MQITDLLKPQSILLNADPVTKADAIYTLGELMDKGGHLTDKAEYLKAVFAREESGSTGLGDGIATPHAKSAGVKEAGLAAMVVPNGVDFEALDGQPSRLFFMIAAPEGAADTHVEVLSKLATMVIDPDFKEALIQAATVDRFLDLITAKEEGNFDPSVEGYIKPTEDQKATSITDAIEAKATEAIEKVAPKISVDNPHYDVLAVTGCPTGIAHTYMAAESLERKAKEMGISLKVEKNGASGVKDALTAEEIAHAKCIIVASDRQVEMARFDGKPMIQTKVANGINKAEELLTEAMAGXXXXCRISSICG
;
A
#
# COMPACT_ATOMS: atom_id res chain seq x y z
N MET A 1 -15.53 -21.08 -5.07
CA MET A 1 -14.15 -21.61 -5.19
C MET A 1 -13.43 -21.36 -3.88
N GLN A 2 -12.72 -22.37 -3.35
CA GLN A 2 -11.94 -22.22 -2.11
C GLN A 2 -10.52 -21.77 -2.46
N ILE A 3 -9.89 -21.05 -1.54
CA ILE A 3 -8.48 -20.64 -1.69
C ILE A 3 -7.58 -21.88 -1.76
N THR A 4 -7.92 -22.90 -0.98
CA THR A 4 -7.21 -24.18 -0.93
C THR A 4 -7.33 -25.00 -2.23
N ASP A 5 -8.32 -24.73 -3.09
CA ASP A 5 -8.38 -25.34 -4.44
C ASP A 5 -7.25 -24.81 -5.34
N LEU A 6 -6.86 -23.57 -5.11
CA LEU A 6 -5.86 -22.83 -5.92
C LEU A 6 -4.45 -22.90 -5.33
N LEU A 7 -4.34 -23.07 -4.01
CA LEU A 7 -3.07 -23.03 -3.29
C LEU A 7 -2.64 -24.44 -2.93
N LYS A 8 -1.78 -25.01 -3.75
CA LYS A 8 -1.29 -26.39 -3.55
C LYS A 8 -0.13 -26.44 -2.54
N PRO A 9 0.06 -27.53 -1.79
CA PRO A 9 1.16 -27.63 -0.81
C PRO A 9 2.54 -27.27 -1.40
N GLN A 10 2.84 -27.71 -2.63
CA GLN A 10 4.12 -27.44 -3.30
C GLN A 10 4.26 -25.98 -3.76
N SER A 11 3.17 -25.18 -3.71
CA SER A 11 3.18 -23.76 -4.02
C SER A 11 3.40 -22.90 -2.76
N ILE A 12 3.75 -23.52 -1.62
CA ILE A 12 3.94 -22.81 -0.34
C ILE A 12 5.40 -22.94 0.11
N LEU A 13 6.00 -21.83 0.52
CA LEU A 13 7.34 -21.81 1.10
C LEU A 13 7.31 -21.01 2.40
N LEU A 14 7.59 -21.70 3.50
CA LEU A 14 7.73 -21.08 4.82
C LEU A 14 9.23 -20.80 5.08
N ASN A 15 9.52 -19.74 5.83
CA ASN A 15 10.90 -19.35 6.20
C ASN A 15 11.78 -19.03 4.97
N ALA A 16 11.22 -18.35 3.97
CA ALA A 16 11.97 -17.83 2.82
C ALA A 16 12.82 -16.62 3.25
N ASP A 17 13.90 -16.35 2.50
CA ASP A 17 14.80 -15.24 2.79
C ASP A 17 15.26 -14.53 1.50
N PRO A 18 14.32 -14.03 0.68
CA PRO A 18 14.68 -13.25 -0.51
C PRO A 18 15.35 -11.93 -0.07
N VAL A 19 16.35 -11.50 -0.83
CA VAL A 19 17.10 -10.28 -0.50
C VAL A 19 16.45 -9.04 -1.07
N THR A 20 15.80 -9.18 -2.23
CA THR A 20 15.17 -8.06 -2.95
C THR A 20 13.74 -8.39 -3.34
N LYS A 21 12.98 -7.36 -3.69
CA LYS A 21 11.65 -7.47 -4.31
C LYS A 21 11.65 -8.42 -5.51
N ALA A 22 12.67 -8.30 -6.38
CA ALA A 22 12.80 -9.16 -7.55
C ALA A 22 13.00 -10.63 -7.15
N ASP A 23 13.85 -10.90 -6.15
CA ASP A 23 14.08 -12.26 -5.64
C ASP A 23 12.78 -12.87 -5.10
N ALA A 24 11.99 -12.07 -4.39
CA ALA A 24 10.69 -12.50 -3.87
C ALA A 24 9.75 -12.90 -5.01
N ILE A 25 9.67 -12.07 -6.07
CA ILE A 25 8.84 -12.36 -7.25
C ILE A 25 9.33 -13.63 -7.98
N TYR A 26 10.65 -13.78 -8.17
CA TYR A 26 11.20 -14.98 -8.81
C TYR A 26 10.91 -16.23 -7.97
N THR A 27 11.09 -16.16 -6.65
CA THR A 27 10.80 -17.31 -5.75
C THR A 27 9.33 -17.71 -5.83
N LEU A 28 8.42 -16.74 -5.80
CA LEU A 28 6.99 -16.99 -5.93
C LEU A 28 6.63 -17.58 -7.30
N GLY A 29 7.29 -17.12 -8.37
CA GLY A 29 7.12 -17.68 -9.71
C GLY A 29 7.56 -19.15 -9.79
N GLU A 30 8.65 -19.52 -9.11
CA GLU A 30 9.08 -20.91 -8.98
C GLU A 30 8.03 -21.78 -8.25
N LEU A 31 7.43 -21.23 -7.19
CA LEU A 31 6.37 -21.91 -6.43
C LEU A 31 5.11 -22.10 -7.28
N MET A 32 4.74 -21.07 -8.06
CA MET A 32 3.60 -21.14 -8.98
C MET A 32 3.82 -22.23 -10.04
N ASP A 33 5.02 -22.33 -10.58
CA ASP A 33 5.41 -23.35 -11.57
C ASP A 33 5.39 -24.74 -10.95
N LYS A 34 5.95 -24.93 -9.73
CA LYS A 34 5.90 -26.19 -8.99
C LYS A 34 4.46 -26.64 -8.71
N GLY A 35 3.55 -25.67 -8.52
CA GLY A 35 2.11 -25.92 -8.38
C GLY A 35 1.45 -26.45 -9.65
N GLY A 36 2.14 -26.34 -10.79
CA GLY A 36 1.62 -26.80 -12.09
C GLY A 36 0.62 -25.84 -12.74
N HIS A 37 0.61 -24.57 -12.29
CA HIS A 37 -0.33 -23.57 -12.77
C HIS A 37 0.14 -22.85 -14.05
N LEU A 38 1.42 -23.02 -14.43
CA LEU A 38 2.01 -22.30 -15.57
C LEU A 38 2.28 -23.24 -16.75
N THR A 39 2.16 -22.68 -17.96
CA THR A 39 2.66 -23.29 -19.21
C THR A 39 3.97 -22.61 -19.61
N ASP A 40 4.13 -21.34 -19.29
CA ASP A 40 5.34 -20.56 -19.56
C ASP A 40 5.60 -19.61 -18.36
N LYS A 41 6.53 -20.04 -17.50
CA LYS A 41 6.95 -19.27 -16.33
C LYS A 41 7.57 -17.93 -16.70
N ALA A 42 8.39 -17.89 -17.77
CA ALA A 42 9.07 -16.66 -18.17
C ALA A 42 8.07 -15.60 -18.63
N GLU A 43 7.07 -16.01 -19.43
CA GLU A 43 6.00 -15.12 -19.88
C GLU A 43 5.14 -14.63 -18.71
N TYR A 44 4.82 -15.51 -17.77
CA TYR A 44 4.06 -15.13 -16.58
C TYR A 44 4.84 -14.11 -15.71
N LEU A 45 6.10 -14.40 -15.41
CA LEU A 45 6.96 -13.48 -14.63
C LEU A 45 7.10 -12.12 -15.29
N LYS A 46 7.26 -12.09 -16.61
CA LYS A 46 7.30 -10.84 -17.38
C LYS A 46 6.03 -10.01 -17.14
N ALA A 47 4.86 -10.67 -17.15
CA ALA A 47 3.58 -9.99 -16.89
C ALA A 47 3.50 -9.48 -15.42
N VAL A 48 4.01 -10.26 -14.44
CA VAL A 48 4.06 -9.84 -13.04
C VAL A 48 4.94 -8.60 -12.88
N PHE A 49 6.14 -8.61 -13.46
CA PHE A 49 7.04 -7.45 -13.38
C PHE A 49 6.42 -6.21 -14.05
N ALA A 50 5.81 -6.37 -15.22
CA ALA A 50 5.12 -5.27 -15.91
C ALA A 50 3.96 -4.70 -15.06
N ARG A 51 3.23 -5.57 -14.33
CA ARG A 51 2.19 -5.13 -13.39
C ARG A 51 2.81 -4.37 -12.22
N GLU A 52 3.91 -4.86 -11.69
CA GLU A 52 4.61 -4.27 -10.55
C GLU A 52 5.21 -2.90 -10.90
N GLU A 53 5.69 -2.71 -12.13
CA GLU A 53 6.18 -1.42 -12.65
C GLU A 53 5.07 -0.35 -12.68
N SER A 54 3.81 -0.74 -12.82
CA SER A 54 2.70 0.20 -12.82
C SER A 54 2.27 0.65 -11.41
N GLY A 55 2.90 0.09 -10.39
CA GLY A 55 2.65 0.41 -8.98
C GLY A 55 2.81 -0.84 -8.11
N SER A 56 3.44 -0.68 -6.97
CA SER A 56 3.70 -1.81 -6.07
C SER A 56 2.41 -2.53 -5.65
N THR A 57 2.50 -3.84 -5.55
CA THR A 57 1.45 -4.70 -4.99
C THR A 57 1.70 -5.04 -3.52
N GLY A 58 2.64 -4.34 -2.88
CA GLY A 58 2.80 -4.35 -1.42
C GLY A 58 1.66 -3.56 -0.78
N LEU A 59 0.77 -4.25 -0.08
CA LEU A 59 -0.46 -3.66 0.48
C LEU A 59 -0.22 -2.86 1.76
N GLY A 60 0.91 -3.10 2.40
CA GLY A 60 1.18 -2.65 3.76
C GLY A 60 0.84 -3.74 4.78
N ASP A 61 1.02 -3.43 6.05
CA ASP A 61 0.79 -4.38 7.16
C ASP A 61 1.57 -5.70 6.99
N GLY A 62 2.71 -5.65 6.31
CA GLY A 62 3.55 -6.82 6.09
C GLY A 62 3.05 -7.78 5.02
N ILE A 63 2.16 -7.34 4.13
CA ILE A 63 1.53 -8.18 3.09
C ILE A 63 1.86 -7.66 1.69
N ALA A 64 2.12 -8.59 0.76
CA ALA A 64 2.22 -8.27 -0.66
C ALA A 64 1.48 -9.32 -1.50
N THR A 65 0.85 -8.86 -2.59
CA THR A 65 0.05 -9.72 -3.47
C THR A 65 0.44 -9.53 -4.93
N PRO A 66 1.68 -9.91 -5.33
CA PRO A 66 2.04 -9.85 -6.75
C PRO A 66 1.10 -10.71 -7.58
N HIS A 67 0.67 -10.18 -8.73
CA HIS A 67 -0.33 -10.86 -9.54
C HIS A 67 -0.26 -10.45 -11.00
N ALA A 68 -0.66 -11.35 -11.89
CA ALA A 68 -0.81 -11.02 -13.30
C ALA A 68 -1.78 -11.95 -14.02
N LYS A 69 -2.33 -11.44 -15.12
CA LYS A 69 -2.98 -12.26 -16.15
C LYS A 69 -1.96 -12.48 -17.27
N SER A 70 -1.88 -13.72 -17.77
CA SER A 70 -0.87 -14.04 -18.78
C SER A 70 -1.27 -15.26 -19.58
N ALA A 71 -0.93 -15.27 -20.86
CA ALA A 71 -1.03 -16.44 -21.72
C ALA A 71 -0.15 -17.61 -21.23
N GLY A 72 0.88 -17.30 -20.42
CA GLY A 72 1.74 -18.30 -19.79
C GLY A 72 1.10 -19.02 -18.60
N VAL A 73 -0.16 -18.71 -18.27
CA VAL A 73 -0.91 -19.35 -17.16
C VAL A 73 -1.85 -20.40 -17.76
N LYS A 74 -1.71 -21.64 -17.28
CA LYS A 74 -2.53 -22.79 -17.67
C LYS A 74 -3.92 -22.75 -17.02
N GLU A 75 -3.92 -22.52 -15.72
CA GLU A 75 -5.12 -22.47 -14.88
C GLU A 75 -4.90 -21.51 -13.72
N ALA A 76 -5.98 -20.94 -13.20
CA ALA A 76 -5.89 -20.04 -12.05
C ALA A 76 -5.16 -20.73 -10.89
N GLY A 77 -4.27 -20.01 -10.22
CA GLY A 77 -3.49 -20.59 -9.14
C GLY A 77 -2.97 -19.56 -8.15
N LEU A 78 -2.56 -20.09 -7.00
CA LEU A 78 -1.96 -19.32 -5.92
C LEU A 78 -0.60 -19.91 -5.54
N ALA A 79 0.32 -19.03 -5.18
CA ALA A 79 1.53 -19.41 -4.44
C ALA A 79 1.61 -18.55 -3.20
N ALA A 80 2.12 -19.09 -2.11
CA ALA A 80 2.28 -18.39 -0.84
C ALA A 80 3.72 -18.47 -0.35
N MET A 81 4.18 -17.40 0.30
CA MET A 81 5.53 -17.38 0.86
C MET A 81 5.52 -16.58 2.16
N VAL A 82 6.18 -17.12 3.18
CA VAL A 82 6.42 -16.44 4.46
C VAL A 82 7.91 -16.07 4.53
N VAL A 83 8.18 -14.79 4.79
CA VAL A 83 9.53 -14.22 4.92
C VAL A 83 9.64 -13.67 6.35
N PRO A 84 10.15 -14.43 7.32
CA PRO A 84 10.14 -13.99 8.74
C PRO A 84 10.83 -12.65 8.97
N ASN A 85 11.94 -12.40 8.29
CA ASN A 85 12.71 -11.16 8.41
C ASN A 85 12.10 -10.00 7.60
N GLY A 86 11.13 -10.29 6.72
CA GLY A 86 10.57 -9.34 5.80
C GLY A 86 11.53 -8.98 4.66
N VAL A 87 10.98 -8.49 3.56
CA VAL A 87 11.75 -7.94 2.44
C VAL A 87 11.09 -6.64 1.99
N ASP A 88 11.89 -5.66 1.64
CA ASP A 88 11.36 -4.39 1.11
C ASP A 88 10.66 -4.67 -0.22
N PHE A 89 9.34 -4.56 -0.21
CA PHE A 89 8.51 -4.77 -1.39
C PHE A 89 7.90 -3.45 -1.89
N GLU A 90 8.44 -2.32 -1.40
CA GLU A 90 7.91 -0.98 -1.69
C GLU A 90 6.43 -0.89 -1.30
N ALA A 91 6.10 -1.44 -0.12
CA ALA A 91 4.73 -1.46 0.39
C ALA A 91 4.24 -0.06 0.72
N LEU A 92 2.91 0.13 0.72
CA LEU A 92 2.25 1.43 0.89
C LEU A 92 2.61 2.15 2.21
N ASP A 93 2.93 1.37 3.24
CA ASP A 93 3.28 1.87 4.58
C ASP A 93 4.81 1.93 4.81
N GLY A 94 5.60 1.60 3.80
CA GLY A 94 7.06 1.57 3.88
C GLY A 94 7.60 0.44 4.76
N GLN A 95 6.77 -0.49 5.21
CA GLN A 95 7.20 -1.60 6.05
C GLN A 95 7.57 -2.83 5.20
N PRO A 96 8.52 -3.66 5.65
CA PRO A 96 8.85 -4.88 4.93
C PRO A 96 7.68 -5.85 4.88
N SER A 97 7.48 -6.50 3.73
CA SER A 97 6.46 -7.53 3.58
C SER A 97 6.97 -8.87 4.08
N ARG A 98 6.15 -9.56 4.89
CA ARG A 98 6.46 -10.85 5.53
C ARG A 98 5.59 -11.98 5.01
N LEU A 99 4.39 -11.66 4.49
CA LEU A 99 3.43 -12.63 3.97
C LEU A 99 3.09 -12.28 2.52
N PHE A 100 3.30 -13.24 1.64
CA PHE A 100 3.12 -13.06 0.20
C PHE A 100 2.10 -14.05 -0.35
N PHE A 101 1.21 -13.55 -1.20
CA PHE A 101 0.32 -14.39 -2.02
C PHE A 101 0.46 -13.95 -3.48
N MET A 102 1.07 -14.79 -4.31
CA MET A 102 1.14 -14.55 -5.75
C MET A 102 -0.09 -15.18 -6.41
N ILE A 103 -0.71 -14.44 -7.35
CA ILE A 103 -1.95 -14.86 -7.99
C ILE A 103 -1.75 -14.92 -9.50
N ALA A 104 -1.97 -16.09 -10.09
CA ALA A 104 -1.90 -16.30 -11.53
C ALA A 104 -3.31 -16.51 -12.10
N ALA A 105 -3.62 -15.82 -13.20
CA ALA A 105 -4.87 -16.01 -13.92
C ALA A 105 -4.61 -16.12 -15.43
N PRO A 106 -5.29 -17.03 -16.14
CA PRO A 106 -5.22 -17.10 -17.59
C PRO A 106 -5.74 -15.81 -18.24
N GLU A 107 -5.22 -15.48 -19.41
CA GLU A 107 -5.75 -14.41 -20.24
C GLU A 107 -7.23 -14.66 -20.53
N GLY A 108 -8.09 -13.65 -20.31
CA GLY A 108 -9.53 -13.78 -20.50
C GLY A 108 -10.33 -14.23 -19.28
N ALA A 109 -9.67 -14.65 -18.21
CA ALA A 109 -10.35 -15.00 -16.94
C ALA A 109 -10.62 -13.72 -16.14
N ALA A 110 -11.69 -13.02 -16.48
CA ALA A 110 -11.98 -11.69 -15.91
C ALA A 110 -12.41 -11.74 -14.45
N ASP A 111 -13.28 -12.66 -14.09
CA ASP A 111 -13.97 -12.63 -12.78
C ASP A 111 -13.22 -13.41 -11.70
N THR A 112 -12.63 -14.55 -12.02
CA THR A 112 -11.92 -15.42 -11.09
C THR A 112 -10.77 -14.71 -10.36
N HIS A 113 -9.99 -13.93 -11.09
CA HIS A 113 -8.84 -13.19 -10.55
C HIS A 113 -9.27 -12.17 -9.49
N VAL A 114 -10.33 -11.41 -9.79
CA VAL A 114 -10.86 -10.39 -8.88
C VAL A 114 -11.48 -11.04 -7.63
N GLU A 115 -12.20 -12.14 -7.81
CA GLU A 115 -12.82 -12.90 -6.71
C GLU A 115 -11.75 -13.39 -5.72
N VAL A 116 -10.67 -13.99 -6.23
CA VAL A 116 -9.57 -14.52 -5.40
C VAL A 116 -8.86 -13.37 -4.66
N LEU A 117 -8.55 -12.28 -5.35
CA LEU A 117 -7.94 -11.09 -4.73
C LEU A 117 -8.81 -10.54 -3.61
N SER A 118 -10.11 -10.40 -3.85
CA SER A 118 -11.07 -9.87 -2.87
C SER A 118 -11.17 -10.78 -1.64
N LYS A 119 -11.24 -12.08 -1.87
CA LYS A 119 -11.34 -13.08 -0.80
C LYS A 119 -10.09 -13.10 0.08
N LEU A 120 -8.91 -13.15 -0.55
CA LEU A 120 -7.63 -13.09 0.17
C LEU A 120 -7.51 -11.80 0.97
N ALA A 121 -7.79 -10.65 0.35
CA ALA A 121 -7.72 -9.35 1.02
C ALA A 121 -8.60 -9.31 2.27
N THR A 122 -9.82 -9.83 2.16
CA THR A 122 -10.76 -9.90 3.30
C THR A 122 -10.23 -10.77 4.43
N MET A 123 -9.58 -11.88 4.10
CA MET A 123 -9.02 -12.79 5.11
C MET A 123 -7.82 -12.20 5.84
N VAL A 124 -6.87 -11.61 5.09
CA VAL A 124 -5.60 -11.12 5.65
C VAL A 124 -5.72 -9.77 6.37
N ILE A 125 -6.86 -9.10 6.28
CA ILE A 125 -7.18 -7.92 7.09
C ILE A 125 -7.22 -8.27 8.59
N ASP A 126 -7.58 -9.51 8.93
CA ASP A 126 -7.59 -9.99 10.31
C ASP A 126 -6.13 -10.14 10.82
N PRO A 127 -5.68 -9.32 11.78
CA PRO A 127 -4.28 -9.35 12.21
C PRO A 127 -3.90 -10.65 12.93
N ASP A 128 -4.83 -11.26 13.65
CA ASP A 128 -4.59 -12.53 14.35
C ASP A 128 -4.43 -13.67 13.32
N PHE A 129 -5.23 -13.66 12.27
CA PHE A 129 -5.13 -14.64 11.19
C PHE A 129 -3.81 -14.49 10.40
N LYS A 130 -3.47 -13.26 10.06
CA LYS A 130 -2.21 -12.93 9.36
C LYS A 130 -1.00 -13.45 10.16
N GLU A 131 -0.95 -13.13 11.45
CA GLU A 131 0.17 -13.54 12.30
C GLU A 131 0.21 -15.07 12.48
N ALA A 132 -0.95 -15.73 12.57
CA ALA A 132 -1.03 -17.19 12.63
C ALA A 132 -0.42 -17.82 11.36
N LEU A 133 -0.67 -17.24 10.19
CA LEU A 133 -0.08 -17.73 8.93
C LEU A 133 1.45 -17.53 8.93
N ILE A 134 1.93 -16.39 9.40
CA ILE A 134 3.37 -16.10 9.48
C ILE A 134 4.07 -17.06 10.45
N GLN A 135 3.41 -17.45 11.52
CA GLN A 135 3.94 -18.35 12.54
C GLN A 135 3.73 -19.84 12.22
N ALA A 136 3.05 -20.18 11.12
CA ALA A 136 2.76 -21.56 10.77
C ALA A 136 4.08 -22.36 10.61
N ALA A 137 4.24 -23.40 11.42
CA ALA A 137 5.45 -24.22 11.45
C ALA A 137 5.54 -25.19 10.26
N THR A 138 4.39 -25.55 9.69
CA THR A 138 4.31 -26.53 8.58
C THR A 138 3.33 -26.06 7.51
N VAL A 139 3.52 -26.55 6.30
CA VAL A 139 2.61 -26.28 5.16
C VAL A 139 1.20 -26.76 5.45
N ASP A 140 1.06 -27.92 6.10
CA ASP A 140 -0.24 -28.46 6.48
C ASP A 140 -0.96 -27.50 7.43
N ARG A 141 -0.25 -27.00 8.46
CA ARG A 141 -0.81 -26.01 9.40
C ARG A 141 -1.22 -24.71 8.69
N PHE A 142 -0.43 -24.26 7.74
CA PHE A 142 -0.74 -23.07 6.92
C PHE A 142 -2.06 -23.24 6.16
N LEU A 143 -2.23 -24.42 5.52
CA LEU A 143 -3.46 -24.77 4.78
C LEU A 143 -4.67 -24.96 5.70
N ASP A 144 -4.47 -25.58 6.87
CA ASP A 144 -5.53 -25.75 7.88
C ASP A 144 -6.06 -24.39 8.36
N LEU A 145 -5.16 -23.42 8.59
CA LEU A 145 -5.53 -22.06 9.00
C LEU A 145 -6.39 -21.39 7.91
N ILE A 146 -6.00 -21.53 6.65
CA ILE A 146 -6.77 -20.98 5.51
C ILE A 146 -8.16 -21.62 5.46
N THR A 147 -8.23 -22.96 5.57
CA THR A 147 -9.49 -23.71 5.56
C THR A 147 -10.39 -23.23 6.71
N ALA A 148 -9.86 -23.19 7.91
CA ALA A 148 -10.60 -22.74 9.10
C ALA A 148 -11.14 -21.32 8.92
N LYS A 149 -10.35 -20.43 8.34
CA LYS A 149 -10.77 -19.04 8.07
C LYS A 149 -11.88 -18.97 7.02
N GLU A 150 -11.77 -19.79 5.96
CA GLU A 150 -12.79 -19.86 4.90
C GLU A 150 -14.13 -20.40 5.43
N GLU A 151 -14.08 -21.31 6.37
CA GLU A 151 -15.27 -21.92 6.99
C GLU A 151 -15.86 -21.09 8.15
N GLY A 152 -15.17 -20.00 8.55
CA GLY A 152 -15.59 -19.17 9.68
C GLY A 152 -15.28 -19.80 11.04
N ASN A 153 -14.40 -20.80 11.07
CA ASN A 153 -14.01 -21.56 12.26
C ASN A 153 -12.63 -21.17 12.80
N PHE A 154 -12.00 -20.11 12.26
CA PHE A 154 -10.69 -19.67 12.73
C PHE A 154 -10.79 -19.17 14.17
N ASP A 155 -10.00 -19.79 15.05
CA ASP A 155 -9.91 -19.41 16.47
C ASP A 155 -8.43 -19.19 16.82
N PRO A 156 -8.04 -17.95 17.13
CA PRO A 156 -6.66 -17.63 17.47
C PRO A 156 -6.18 -18.25 18.79
N SER A 157 -7.08 -18.79 19.62
CA SER A 157 -6.70 -19.42 20.88
C SER A 157 -6.29 -20.90 20.78
N VAL A 158 -6.44 -21.51 19.60
CA VAL A 158 -6.09 -22.94 19.38
C VAL A 158 -4.57 -23.11 19.30
N GLU A 159 -4.07 -24.20 19.89
CA GLU A 159 -2.64 -24.54 20.07
C GLU A 159 -1.73 -24.17 18.89
N GLY A 160 -0.65 -23.50 19.21
CA GLY A 160 0.40 -23.10 18.27
C GLY A 160 0.36 -21.64 17.83
N TYR A 161 -0.69 -20.90 18.18
CA TYR A 161 -0.73 -19.46 17.94
C TYR A 161 -0.26 -18.73 19.22
N ILE A 162 0.80 -17.98 19.09
CA ILE A 162 1.26 -17.07 20.15
C ILE A 162 0.76 -15.69 19.78
N LYS A 163 -0.28 -15.23 20.46
CA LYS A 163 -0.81 -13.88 20.27
C LYS A 163 0.29 -12.86 20.55
N PRO A 164 0.61 -11.97 19.59
CA PRO A 164 1.60 -10.93 19.84
C PRO A 164 1.16 -10.11 21.06
N THR A 165 1.98 -10.08 22.10
CA THR A 165 1.73 -9.23 23.26
C THR A 165 1.86 -7.76 22.82
N GLU A 166 1.09 -6.87 23.44
CA GLU A 166 1.13 -5.43 23.12
C GLU A 166 2.57 -4.87 23.17
N ASP A 167 3.43 -5.49 23.98
CA ASP A 167 4.86 -5.16 24.06
C ASP A 167 5.65 -5.57 22.79
N GLN A 168 5.14 -6.53 22.00
CA GLN A 168 5.79 -6.92 20.74
C GLN A 168 5.33 -6.07 19.55
N LYS A 169 4.21 -5.36 19.68
CA LYS A 169 3.82 -4.31 18.73
C LYS A 169 4.73 -3.08 18.82
N ALA A 170 5.47 -2.94 19.88
CA ALA A 170 6.31 -1.77 20.18
C ALA A 170 7.81 -2.01 19.94
N THR A 171 8.24 -3.21 19.56
CA THR A 171 9.66 -3.45 19.25
C THR A 171 9.89 -3.46 17.73
N SER A 172 9.29 -2.51 17.05
CA SER A 172 9.79 -2.17 15.74
C SER A 172 11.08 -1.36 15.92
N ILE A 173 11.98 -1.50 15.02
CA ILE A 173 13.28 -0.82 14.94
C ILE A 173 13.17 0.72 15.12
N THR A 174 11.95 1.26 15.01
CA THR A 174 11.64 2.67 15.27
C THR A 174 11.98 3.11 16.70
N ASP A 175 11.72 2.26 17.72
CA ASP A 175 11.99 2.67 19.12
C ASP A 175 13.49 2.74 19.45
N ALA A 176 14.30 1.90 18.81
CA ALA A 176 15.75 1.94 18.97
C ALA A 176 16.40 3.10 18.18
N ILE A 177 15.75 3.56 17.12
CA ILE A 177 16.18 4.70 16.31
C ILE A 177 15.69 6.01 16.97
N GLU A 178 14.46 6.02 17.53
CA GLU A 178 13.92 7.18 18.24
C GLU A 178 14.69 7.48 19.53
N ALA A 179 15.12 6.46 20.26
CA ALA A 179 15.91 6.66 21.49
C ALA A 179 17.32 7.26 21.20
N LYS A 180 17.90 6.97 20.02
CA LYS A 180 19.16 7.58 19.59
C LYS A 180 18.98 8.90 18.84
N ALA A 181 17.82 9.08 18.20
CA ALA A 181 17.49 10.32 17.50
C ALA A 181 17.08 11.43 18.47
N THR A 182 16.43 11.09 19.59
CA THR A 182 15.97 12.07 20.57
C THR A 182 17.14 12.81 21.22
N GLU A 183 18.28 12.13 21.41
CA GLU A 183 19.49 12.74 21.98
C GLU A 183 20.23 13.65 21.00
N ALA A 184 20.00 13.47 19.69
CA ALA A 184 20.63 14.30 18.64
C ALA A 184 19.75 15.46 18.18
N ILE A 185 18.42 15.36 18.33
CA ILE A 185 17.45 16.35 17.83
C ILE A 185 17.18 17.49 18.84
N GLU A 186 17.50 17.27 20.12
CA GLU A 186 17.29 18.30 21.15
C GLU A 186 18.15 19.55 20.99
N LYS A 187 19.09 19.53 20.05
CA LYS A 187 20.02 20.66 19.82
C LYS A 187 19.69 21.55 18.61
N VAL A 188 18.73 21.21 17.74
CA VAL A 188 18.49 21.96 16.47
C VAL A 188 17.00 22.08 16.07
N ALA A 189 16.06 21.88 16.95
CA ALA A 189 14.64 22.05 16.59
C ALA A 189 14.08 23.38 17.10
N PRO A 190 13.55 24.23 16.24
CA PRO A 190 12.72 25.35 16.70
C PRO A 190 11.43 24.78 17.31
N LYS A 191 11.10 25.22 18.50
CA LYS A 191 9.85 24.85 19.20
C LYS A 191 8.65 25.34 18.38
N ILE A 192 7.95 24.40 17.73
CA ILE A 192 6.66 24.69 17.12
C ILE A 192 5.61 24.60 18.22
N SER A 193 5.07 25.73 18.60
CA SER A 193 3.98 25.79 19.58
C SER A 193 2.69 25.21 18.99
N VAL A 194 2.06 24.30 19.73
CA VAL A 194 0.83 23.59 19.34
C VAL A 194 -0.41 24.47 19.62
N ASP A 195 -0.41 25.67 19.07
CA ASP A 195 -1.60 26.52 19.07
C ASP A 195 -1.76 27.18 17.71
N ASN A 196 -2.67 26.65 16.92
CA ASN A 196 -3.04 27.09 15.58
C ASN A 196 -2.09 26.58 14.47
N PRO A 197 -2.36 25.41 13.86
CA PRO A 197 -1.50 24.84 12.82
C PRO A 197 -1.66 25.61 11.51
N HIS A 198 -0.71 26.51 11.24
CA HIS A 198 -0.59 27.16 9.94
C HIS A 198 0.17 26.22 9.00
N TYR A 199 -0.53 25.65 8.04
CA TYR A 199 0.07 24.84 7.00
C TYR A 199 0.54 25.72 5.83
N ASP A 200 1.76 25.51 5.35
CA ASP A 200 2.29 26.22 4.18
C ASP A 200 1.54 25.80 2.91
N VAL A 201 1.33 24.49 2.78
CA VAL A 201 0.66 23.89 1.63
C VAL A 201 -0.46 22.99 2.12
N LEU A 202 -1.58 22.99 1.41
CA LEU A 202 -2.65 22.02 1.60
C LEU A 202 -2.73 21.14 0.36
N ALA A 203 -3.12 19.89 0.53
CA ALA A 203 -3.34 19.00 -0.61
C ALA A 203 -4.68 18.26 -0.50
N VAL A 204 -5.23 17.89 -1.65
CA VAL A 204 -6.41 17.03 -1.75
C VAL A 204 -6.04 15.89 -2.69
N THR A 205 -6.22 14.65 -2.25
CA THR A 205 -5.98 13.48 -3.07
C THR A 205 -7.27 12.71 -3.29
N GLY A 206 -7.43 12.12 -4.48
CA GLY A 206 -8.64 11.35 -4.80
C GLY A 206 -8.49 10.53 -6.08
N CYS A 207 -9.03 9.30 -6.06
CA CYS A 207 -9.08 8.47 -7.27
C CYS A 207 -10.49 7.88 -7.44
N PRO A 208 -10.85 7.43 -8.65
CA PRO A 208 -12.20 6.92 -8.91
C PRO A 208 -12.60 5.77 -8.00
N THR A 209 -11.69 4.86 -7.71
CA THR A 209 -11.92 3.73 -6.78
C THR A 209 -11.86 4.16 -5.32
N GLY A 210 -11.23 5.31 -5.04
CA GLY A 210 -11.17 5.93 -3.71
C GLY A 210 -10.33 5.17 -2.68
N ILE A 211 -9.43 4.30 -3.09
CA ILE A 211 -8.66 3.47 -2.16
C ILE A 211 -7.15 3.69 -2.35
N ALA A 212 -6.47 2.86 -3.11
CA ALA A 212 -5.00 2.80 -3.14
C ALA A 212 -4.33 4.13 -3.55
N HIS A 213 -4.62 4.63 -4.74
CA HIS A 213 -3.95 5.83 -5.28
C HIS A 213 -4.17 7.09 -4.44
N THR A 214 -5.34 7.21 -3.78
CA THR A 214 -5.66 8.33 -2.88
C THR A 214 -4.66 8.39 -1.72
N TYR A 215 -4.46 7.26 -1.06
CA TYR A 215 -3.57 7.16 0.10
C TYR A 215 -2.09 7.23 -0.30
N MET A 216 -1.70 6.57 -1.41
CA MET A 216 -0.33 6.63 -1.94
C MET A 216 0.09 8.06 -2.28
N ALA A 217 -0.79 8.83 -2.93
CA ALA A 217 -0.50 10.21 -3.27
C ALA A 217 -0.37 11.07 -2.00
N ALA A 218 -1.26 10.86 -1.03
CA ALA A 218 -1.20 11.57 0.26
C ALA A 218 0.13 11.32 0.96
N GLU A 219 0.50 10.05 1.09
CA GLU A 219 1.73 9.63 1.76
C GLU A 219 2.98 10.14 1.06
N SER A 220 3.03 10.06 -0.28
CA SER A 220 4.16 10.56 -1.05
C SER A 220 4.35 12.07 -0.85
N LEU A 221 3.24 12.84 -0.86
CA LEU A 221 3.25 14.28 -0.60
C LEU A 221 3.67 14.59 0.85
N GLU A 222 3.12 13.88 1.84
CA GLU A 222 3.45 14.06 3.27
C GLU A 222 4.93 13.77 3.54
N ARG A 223 5.44 12.66 3.01
CA ARG A 223 6.84 12.27 3.16
C ARG A 223 7.78 13.30 2.53
N LYS A 224 7.52 13.72 1.29
CA LYS A 224 8.35 14.71 0.61
C LYS A 224 8.27 16.09 1.27
N ALA A 225 7.11 16.50 1.74
CA ALA A 225 6.94 17.76 2.49
C ALA A 225 7.81 17.74 3.76
N LYS A 226 7.80 16.63 4.49
CA LYS A 226 8.64 16.43 5.69
C LYS A 226 10.13 16.52 5.35
N GLU A 227 10.57 15.87 4.27
CA GLU A 227 11.96 15.94 3.78
C GLU A 227 12.38 17.38 3.41
N MET A 228 11.46 18.15 2.85
CA MET A 228 11.70 19.55 2.42
C MET A 228 11.44 20.58 3.53
N GLY A 229 10.99 20.16 4.70
CA GLY A 229 10.67 21.05 5.81
C GLY A 229 9.43 21.92 5.57
N ILE A 230 8.48 21.42 4.75
CA ILE A 230 7.25 22.12 4.38
C ILE A 230 6.11 21.61 5.27
N SER A 231 5.38 22.54 5.90
CA SER A 231 4.20 22.19 6.70
C SER A 231 3.02 21.89 5.77
N LEU A 232 2.63 20.61 5.68
CA LEU A 232 1.60 20.12 4.75
C LEU A 232 0.48 19.38 5.50
N LYS A 233 -0.77 19.59 5.09
CA LYS A 233 -1.91 18.75 5.47
C LYS A 233 -2.57 18.23 4.21
N VAL A 234 -2.93 16.93 4.21
CA VAL A 234 -3.54 16.28 3.03
C VAL A 234 -4.93 15.74 3.36
N GLU A 235 -5.92 16.24 2.65
CA GLU A 235 -7.29 15.70 2.66
C GLU A 235 -7.36 14.50 1.71
N LYS A 236 -7.85 13.38 2.22
CA LYS A 236 -7.93 12.11 1.48
C LYS A 236 -9.38 11.80 1.13
N ASN A 237 -9.74 11.93 -0.16
CA ASN A 237 -11.09 11.64 -0.68
C ASN A 237 -11.19 10.16 -1.09
N GLY A 238 -11.38 9.31 -0.09
CA GLY A 238 -11.45 7.85 -0.25
C GLY A 238 -12.85 7.32 -0.52
N ALA A 239 -12.95 6.00 -0.72
CA ALA A 239 -14.23 5.30 -0.91
C ALA A 239 -15.12 5.37 0.34
N SER A 240 -14.50 5.40 1.52
CA SER A 240 -15.19 5.50 2.82
C SER A 240 -15.53 6.96 3.22
N GLY A 241 -15.31 7.91 2.31
CA GLY A 241 -15.57 9.33 2.57
C GLY A 241 -14.30 10.18 2.62
N VAL A 242 -14.44 11.37 3.17
CA VAL A 242 -13.34 12.33 3.29
C VAL A 242 -12.67 12.15 4.65
N LYS A 243 -11.36 11.96 4.65
CA LYS A 243 -10.53 11.96 5.88
C LYS A 243 -9.65 13.20 5.91
N ASP A 244 -9.37 13.70 7.11
CA ASP A 244 -8.51 14.86 7.35
C ASP A 244 -8.99 16.12 6.59
N ALA A 245 -10.32 16.32 6.53
CA ALA A 245 -10.95 17.41 5.80
C ALA A 245 -10.29 18.77 6.09
N LEU A 246 -10.09 19.55 5.04
CA LEU A 246 -9.51 20.90 5.16
C LEU A 246 -10.57 21.88 5.63
N THR A 247 -10.26 22.66 6.66
CA THR A 247 -11.16 23.67 7.18
C THR A 247 -11.02 24.98 6.40
N ALA A 248 -12.05 25.82 6.43
CA ALA A 248 -12.02 27.13 5.78
C ALA A 248 -10.88 28.02 6.31
N GLU A 249 -10.57 27.87 7.60
CA GLU A 249 -9.48 28.62 8.25
C GLU A 249 -8.11 28.17 7.73
N GLU A 250 -7.87 26.86 7.64
CA GLU A 250 -6.63 26.31 7.05
C GLU A 250 -6.47 26.77 5.60
N ILE A 251 -7.54 26.70 4.82
CA ILE A 251 -7.56 27.14 3.41
C ILE A 251 -7.20 28.65 3.32
N ALA A 252 -7.77 29.47 4.22
CA ALA A 252 -7.51 30.92 4.23
C ALA A 252 -6.02 31.25 4.49
N HIS A 253 -5.32 30.45 5.27
CA HIS A 253 -3.92 30.71 5.64
C HIS A 253 -2.90 30.05 4.71
N ALA A 254 -3.25 28.99 4.01
CA ALA A 254 -2.33 28.25 3.14
C ALA A 254 -1.82 29.12 1.97
N LYS A 255 -0.55 28.93 1.62
CA LYS A 255 0.12 29.60 0.50
C LYS A 255 -0.33 29.03 -0.85
N CYS A 256 -0.54 27.73 -0.93
CA CYS A 256 -0.95 27.04 -2.15
C CYS A 256 -1.72 25.76 -1.82
N ILE A 257 -2.57 25.35 -2.75
CA ILE A 257 -3.35 24.10 -2.64
C ILE A 257 -3.00 23.18 -3.82
N ILE A 258 -2.63 21.93 -3.54
CA ILE A 258 -2.37 20.90 -4.55
C ILE A 258 -3.60 19.99 -4.63
N VAL A 259 -4.26 19.93 -5.78
CA VAL A 259 -5.38 19.01 -6.01
C VAL A 259 -4.89 17.89 -6.94
N ALA A 260 -4.42 16.80 -6.35
CA ALA A 260 -3.94 15.60 -7.05
C ALA A 260 -5.07 14.56 -7.09
N SER A 261 -6.02 14.75 -8.02
CA SER A 261 -7.25 13.96 -8.03
C SER A 261 -7.75 13.68 -9.44
N ASP A 262 -8.16 12.41 -9.69
CA ASP A 262 -8.87 11.98 -10.89
C ASP A 262 -10.39 11.89 -10.63
N ARG A 263 -10.84 12.41 -9.49
CA ARG A 263 -12.20 12.45 -9.03
C ARG A 263 -12.64 13.90 -8.91
N GLN A 264 -13.95 14.19 -9.03
CA GLN A 264 -14.47 15.53 -8.80
C GLN A 264 -14.26 15.94 -7.34
N VAL A 265 -13.60 17.09 -7.14
CA VAL A 265 -13.39 17.72 -5.83
C VAL A 265 -14.20 19.02 -5.84
N GLU A 266 -14.76 19.40 -4.70
CA GLU A 266 -15.50 20.66 -4.54
C GLU A 266 -14.51 21.83 -4.58
N MET A 267 -14.28 22.35 -5.79
CA MET A 267 -13.28 23.38 -6.06
C MET A 267 -13.69 24.77 -5.54
N ALA A 268 -15.00 25.02 -5.39
CA ALA A 268 -15.53 26.32 -4.97
C ALA A 268 -14.96 26.79 -3.61
N ARG A 269 -14.64 25.86 -2.72
CA ARG A 269 -14.05 26.16 -1.39
C ARG A 269 -12.63 26.71 -1.46
N PHE A 270 -11.99 26.60 -2.62
CA PHE A 270 -10.60 27.06 -2.85
C PHE A 270 -10.55 28.36 -3.67
N ASP A 271 -11.70 29.00 -3.91
CA ASP A 271 -11.77 30.21 -4.74
C ASP A 271 -10.84 31.31 -4.22
N GLY A 272 -10.07 31.92 -5.12
CA GLY A 272 -9.12 32.96 -4.80
C GLY A 272 -7.76 32.48 -4.29
N LYS A 273 -7.55 31.14 -4.17
CA LYS A 273 -6.27 30.58 -3.71
C LYS A 273 -5.40 30.12 -4.89
N PRO A 274 -4.09 30.32 -4.82
CA PRO A 274 -3.17 29.68 -5.76
C PRO A 274 -3.32 28.16 -5.64
N MET A 275 -3.49 27.47 -6.79
CA MET A 275 -3.64 26.03 -6.75
C MET A 275 -2.98 25.35 -7.94
N ILE A 276 -2.54 24.13 -7.72
CA ILE A 276 -2.00 23.21 -8.73
C ILE A 276 -2.98 22.05 -8.86
N GLN A 277 -3.60 21.90 -10.04
CA GLN A 277 -4.51 20.79 -10.29
C GLN A 277 -3.80 19.78 -11.17
N THR A 278 -3.81 18.51 -10.75
CA THR A 278 -3.10 17.43 -11.42
C THR A 278 -3.77 16.08 -11.19
N LYS A 279 -3.34 15.06 -11.91
CA LYS A 279 -3.80 13.67 -11.72
C LYS A 279 -3.23 13.11 -10.42
N VAL A 280 -3.95 12.15 -9.80
CA VAL A 280 -3.51 11.47 -8.58
C VAL A 280 -2.12 10.82 -8.76
N ALA A 281 -1.85 10.27 -9.95
CA ALA A 281 -0.56 9.66 -10.29
C ALA A 281 0.62 10.63 -10.15
N ASN A 282 0.42 11.92 -10.42
CA ASN A 282 1.47 12.93 -10.23
C ASN A 282 1.71 13.22 -8.75
N GLY A 283 0.69 13.13 -7.91
CA GLY A 283 0.85 13.21 -6.45
C GLY A 283 1.74 12.09 -5.91
N ILE A 284 1.71 10.91 -6.57
CA ILE A 284 2.56 9.76 -6.23
C ILE A 284 4.00 9.96 -6.73
N ASN A 285 4.14 10.23 -8.05
CA ASN A 285 5.42 10.14 -8.76
C ASN A 285 6.20 11.47 -8.83
N LYS A 286 5.53 12.61 -8.59
CA LYS A 286 6.10 13.96 -8.75
C LYS A 286 5.85 14.85 -7.53
N ALA A 287 5.75 14.24 -6.36
CA ALA A 287 5.47 14.94 -5.10
C ALA A 287 6.46 16.09 -4.85
N GLU A 288 7.74 15.85 -5.08
CA GLU A 288 8.80 16.86 -4.92
C GLU A 288 8.65 18.06 -5.87
N GLU A 289 8.34 17.78 -7.15
CA GLU A 289 8.10 18.83 -8.16
C GLU A 289 6.89 19.69 -7.77
N LEU A 290 5.80 19.04 -7.37
CA LEU A 290 4.55 19.71 -6.97
C LEU A 290 4.74 20.59 -5.72
N LEU A 291 5.47 20.11 -4.73
CA LEU A 291 5.77 20.88 -3.50
C LEU A 291 6.70 22.05 -3.80
N THR A 292 7.71 21.85 -4.65
CA THR A 292 8.62 22.90 -5.08
C THR A 292 7.83 24.01 -5.82
N GLU A 293 6.96 23.63 -6.75
CA GLU A 293 6.10 24.55 -7.50
C GLU A 293 5.15 25.30 -6.58
N ALA A 294 4.54 24.60 -5.61
CA ALA A 294 3.64 25.18 -4.61
C ALA A 294 4.34 26.24 -3.75
N MET A 295 5.58 25.97 -3.35
CA MET A 295 6.38 26.91 -2.52
C MET A 295 6.95 28.08 -3.34
N ALA A 296 7.24 27.87 -4.65
CA ALA A 296 7.74 28.92 -5.54
C ALA A 296 6.66 29.97 -5.91
N GLY A 297 5.41 29.72 -5.57
CA GLY A 297 4.30 30.63 -5.86
C GLY A 297 3.89 30.71 -7.34
N UNK A 298 4.09 29.82 -7.97
CA UNK A 298 3.84 29.83 -9.12
C UNK A 298 2.63 29.60 -9.48
N UNK A 299 2.05 29.94 -8.92
CA UNK A 299 0.96 29.65 -9.13
C UNK A 299 0.41 30.21 -10.23
N UNK A 300 0.24 29.77 -10.83
CA UNK A 300 -0.38 30.15 -11.73
C UNK A 300 -1.60 30.38 -11.34
N UNK A 301 -1.81 31.10 -11.06
CA UNK A 301 -2.74 31.38 -10.91
C UNK A 301 -3.53 30.81 -11.60
N CYS A 302 -4.07 29.96 -11.45
CA CYS A 302 -5.09 29.27 -12.17
C CYS A 302 -6.37 30.11 -12.20
N ARG A 303 -6.46 30.93 -13.19
CA ARG A 303 -7.77 31.48 -13.53
C ARG A 303 -8.60 30.31 -14.05
N ILE A 304 -9.73 30.06 -13.42
CA ILE A 304 -10.74 29.16 -13.96
C ILE A 304 -11.21 29.81 -15.28
N SER A 305 -10.52 29.46 -16.38
CA SER A 305 -11.07 29.77 -17.69
C SER A 305 -12.20 28.78 -17.91
N SER A 306 -13.41 29.25 -17.86
CA SER A 306 -14.62 28.58 -18.30
C SER A 306 -14.40 28.06 -19.72
N ILE A 307 -14.11 26.76 -19.83
CA ILE A 307 -14.32 26.07 -21.09
C ILE A 307 -15.46 25.08 -20.82
N CYS A 308 -16.69 25.59 -20.94
CA CYS A 308 -17.85 24.80 -21.29
C CYS A 308 -17.79 24.60 -22.79
N GLY A 309 -17.75 23.35 -23.23
CA GLY A 309 -17.87 22.94 -24.62
C GLY A 309 -17.85 21.43 -24.69
#